data_32b2cd0f37920011aa9b98df54a7b0fb
#
_entry.id   32b2cd0f37920011aa9b98df54a7b0fb
#
_cell.length_a   1.000
_cell.length_b   1.000
_cell.length_c   1.000
_cell.angle_alpha   90.00
_cell.angle_beta   90.00
_cell.angle_gamma   90.00
#
_symmetry.space_group_name_H-M   'P 1'
#
loop_
_entity.id
_entity.type
_entity.pdbx_description
1 polymer ?
#
loop_
_entity_poly.entity_id
_entity_poly.type
_entity_poly.pdbx_seq_one_letter_code
_entity_poly.pdbx_strand_id
1 'polypeptide(L)'
;MSNLLTVHIFVGVIALTSALISVFTTKGKEFHKISGRVYFVSMIFIFLSALPLAFFNKNEFLIFVSLLSFYFAFAGFRFARNRSGIPKKVDIFASSGLILVGLSLWALAAVYFSRDNPNFIIPIVFGFISISLGYQDLTTHSNQNATGKERTEKHLSNMLAGTISVLTAMSAVNITIQPAWVPWLLPTVLITLDIVWWSRKVKTLEIK
;
A
#
# COMPACT_ATOMS: atom_id res chain seq x y z
N MET A 1 18.14 -8.89 -16.48
CA MET A 1 16.77 -8.46 -16.18
C MET A 1 15.80 -9.62 -15.91
N SER A 2 15.87 -10.74 -16.65
CA SER A 2 15.01 -11.92 -16.39
C SER A 2 15.11 -12.45 -14.97
N ASN A 3 16.32 -12.62 -14.41
CA ASN A 3 16.53 -13.13 -13.06
C ASN A 3 15.94 -12.18 -11.98
N LEU A 4 16.05 -10.85 -12.16
CA LEU A 4 15.48 -9.89 -11.23
C LEU A 4 13.95 -9.93 -11.24
N LEU A 5 13.33 -10.05 -12.40
CA LEU A 5 11.89 -10.22 -12.56
C LEU A 5 11.41 -11.52 -11.91
N THR A 6 12.12 -12.62 -12.09
CA THR A 6 11.80 -13.91 -11.45
C THR A 6 11.84 -13.81 -9.94
N VAL A 7 12.87 -13.17 -9.38
CA VAL A 7 12.96 -12.92 -7.93
C VAL A 7 11.80 -12.03 -7.47
N HIS A 8 11.49 -10.96 -8.19
CA HIS A 8 10.37 -10.07 -7.89
C HIS A 8 9.04 -10.82 -7.81
N ILE A 9 8.74 -11.65 -8.81
CA ILE A 9 7.51 -12.47 -8.85
C ILE A 9 7.48 -13.45 -7.68
N PHE A 10 8.57 -14.17 -7.44
CA PHE A 10 8.64 -15.15 -6.35
C PHE A 10 8.40 -14.51 -4.98
N VAL A 11 9.04 -13.38 -4.72
CA VAL A 11 8.84 -12.63 -3.46
C VAL A 11 7.42 -12.05 -3.39
N GLY A 12 6.85 -11.65 -4.53
CA GLY A 12 5.44 -11.24 -4.63
C GLY A 12 4.46 -12.32 -4.21
N VAL A 13 4.69 -13.56 -4.61
CA VAL A 13 3.90 -14.73 -4.16
C VAL A 13 4.03 -14.95 -2.65
N ILE A 14 5.25 -14.83 -2.10
CA ILE A 14 5.47 -14.94 -0.65
C ILE A 14 4.73 -13.82 0.10
N ALA A 15 4.79 -12.58 -0.40
CA ALA A 15 4.08 -11.46 0.20
C ALA A 15 2.57 -11.71 0.22
N LEU A 16 1.99 -12.11 -0.91
CA LEU A 16 0.56 -12.36 -1.00
C LEU A 16 0.11 -13.51 -0.09
N THR A 17 0.83 -14.62 -0.10
CA THR A 17 0.54 -15.79 0.75
C THR A 17 0.62 -15.41 2.24
N SER A 18 1.66 -14.69 2.66
CA SER A 18 1.82 -14.25 4.03
C SER A 18 0.76 -13.21 4.46
N ALA A 19 0.33 -12.34 3.54
CA ALA A 19 -0.79 -11.42 3.77
C ALA A 19 -2.09 -12.19 4.02
N LEU A 20 -2.42 -13.17 3.17
CA LEU A 20 -3.61 -14.02 3.34
C LEU A 20 -3.58 -14.77 4.67
N ILE A 21 -2.45 -15.39 5.03
CA ILE A 21 -2.30 -16.05 6.34
C ILE A 21 -2.56 -15.04 7.47
N SER A 22 -2.04 -13.81 7.38
CA SER A 22 -2.27 -12.77 8.39
C SER A 22 -3.75 -12.38 8.49
N VAL A 23 -4.48 -12.35 7.37
CA VAL A 23 -5.91 -12.03 7.35
C VAL A 23 -6.75 -13.12 8.01
N PHE A 24 -6.43 -14.39 7.79
CA PHE A 24 -7.22 -15.51 8.33
C PHE A 24 -6.80 -16.00 9.73
N THR A 25 -5.66 -15.53 10.24
CA THR A 25 -5.20 -15.93 11.59
C THR A 25 -5.75 -14.99 12.68
N THR A 26 -5.81 -15.49 13.91
CA THR A 26 -6.23 -14.71 15.09
C THR A 26 -5.29 -13.51 15.28
N LYS A 27 -5.88 -12.30 15.24
CA LYS A 27 -5.13 -11.04 15.32
C LYS A 27 -4.33 -10.95 16.62
N GLY A 28 -3.07 -10.50 16.50
CA GLY A 28 -2.17 -10.34 17.64
C GLY A 28 -1.55 -11.62 18.19
N LYS A 29 -1.96 -12.81 17.75
CA LYS A 29 -1.33 -14.10 18.10
C LYS A 29 -0.04 -14.33 17.30
N GLU A 30 0.69 -15.38 17.62
CA GLU A 30 2.03 -15.64 17.09
C GLU A 30 2.05 -15.80 15.57
N PHE A 31 1.17 -16.61 15.02
CA PHE A 31 1.06 -16.79 13.56
C PHE A 31 0.79 -15.48 12.81
N HIS A 32 -0.11 -14.64 13.32
CA HIS A 32 -0.36 -13.32 12.75
C HIS A 32 0.91 -12.44 12.78
N LYS A 33 1.67 -12.47 13.88
CA LYS A 33 2.91 -11.68 14.00
C LYS A 33 4.00 -12.18 13.07
N ILE A 34 4.15 -13.51 12.93
CA ILE A 34 5.16 -14.11 12.05
C ILE A 34 4.82 -13.80 10.60
N SER A 35 3.59 -14.10 10.16
CA SER A 35 3.17 -13.86 8.78
C SER A 35 3.22 -12.37 8.41
N GLY A 36 2.84 -11.47 9.34
CA GLY A 36 2.97 -10.03 9.13
C GLY A 36 4.43 -9.55 9.00
N ARG A 37 5.39 -10.18 9.70
CA ARG A 37 6.82 -9.90 9.52
C ARG A 37 7.34 -10.42 8.17
N VAL A 38 6.94 -11.63 7.78
CA VAL A 38 7.29 -12.20 6.46
C VAL A 38 6.75 -11.30 5.36
N TYR A 39 5.49 -10.88 5.45
CA TYR A 39 4.90 -9.91 4.53
C TYR A 39 5.73 -8.63 4.42
N PHE A 40 6.06 -8.00 5.55
CA PHE A 40 6.82 -6.75 5.57
C PHE A 40 8.22 -6.90 4.94
N VAL A 41 8.94 -7.98 5.28
CA VAL A 41 10.25 -8.27 4.68
C VAL A 41 10.13 -8.51 3.17
N SER A 42 9.11 -9.26 2.74
CA SER A 42 8.83 -9.45 1.31
C SER A 42 8.56 -8.13 0.60
N MET A 43 7.82 -7.21 1.21
CA MET A 43 7.55 -5.89 0.63
C MET A 43 8.81 -5.03 0.48
N ILE A 44 9.81 -5.18 1.35
CA ILE A 44 11.13 -4.55 1.17
C ILE A 44 11.79 -5.09 -0.11
N PHE A 45 11.84 -6.41 -0.29
CA PHE A 45 12.44 -7.02 -1.47
C PHE A 45 11.67 -6.71 -2.76
N ILE A 46 10.33 -6.66 -2.70
CA ILE A 46 9.49 -6.20 -3.82
C ILE A 46 9.87 -4.77 -4.20
N PHE A 47 9.96 -3.86 -3.24
CA PHE A 47 10.34 -2.48 -3.48
C PHE A 47 11.72 -2.36 -4.12
N LEU A 48 12.73 -3.01 -3.54
CA LEU A 48 14.12 -2.99 -4.03
C LEU A 48 14.27 -3.58 -5.42
N SER A 49 13.42 -4.54 -5.80
CA SER A 49 13.41 -5.12 -7.15
C SER A 49 12.54 -4.34 -8.13
N ALA A 50 11.42 -3.76 -7.68
CA ALA A 50 10.52 -2.99 -8.52
C ALA A 50 11.15 -1.70 -9.06
N LEU A 51 11.91 -0.97 -8.23
CA LEU A 51 12.55 0.28 -8.64
C LEU A 51 13.45 0.11 -9.87
N PRO A 52 14.47 -0.78 -9.87
CA PRO A 52 15.30 -0.97 -11.06
C PRO A 52 14.49 -1.55 -12.23
N LEU A 53 13.52 -2.43 -12.00
CA LEU A 53 12.65 -2.94 -13.07
C LEU A 53 11.87 -1.80 -13.73
N ALA A 54 11.27 -0.91 -12.95
CA ALA A 54 10.53 0.23 -13.46
C ALA A 54 11.44 1.23 -14.19
N PHE A 55 12.62 1.51 -13.63
CA PHE A 55 13.60 2.42 -14.21
C PHE A 55 14.13 1.93 -15.57
N PHE A 56 14.56 0.67 -15.66
CA PHE A 56 15.06 0.10 -16.91
C PHE A 56 13.98 -0.06 -17.99
N ASN A 57 12.73 -0.26 -17.58
CA ASN A 57 11.58 -0.28 -18.50
C ASN A 57 11.02 1.12 -18.82
N LYS A 58 11.62 2.19 -18.31
CA LYS A 58 11.20 3.60 -18.51
C LYS A 58 9.72 3.82 -18.19
N ASN A 59 9.27 3.21 -17.10
CA ASN A 59 7.88 3.29 -16.66
C ASN A 59 7.80 4.09 -15.34
N GLU A 60 7.63 5.41 -15.49
CA GLU A 60 7.58 6.36 -14.37
C GLU A 60 6.42 6.03 -13.42
N PHE A 61 5.28 5.59 -13.94
CA PHE A 61 4.13 5.23 -13.14
C PHE A 61 4.45 4.08 -12.16
N LEU A 62 5.17 3.04 -12.61
CA LEU A 62 5.54 1.92 -11.74
C LEU A 62 6.56 2.32 -10.65
N ILE A 63 7.35 3.37 -10.86
CA ILE A 63 8.21 3.93 -9.81
C ILE A 63 7.33 4.46 -8.67
N PHE A 64 6.32 5.28 -8.98
CA PHE A 64 5.42 5.83 -7.97
C PHE A 64 4.57 4.75 -7.29
N VAL A 65 4.11 3.75 -8.05
CA VAL A 65 3.37 2.60 -7.48
C VAL A 65 4.24 1.81 -6.51
N SER A 66 5.54 1.64 -6.80
CA SER A 66 6.45 0.93 -5.88
C SER A 66 6.65 1.69 -4.57
N LEU A 67 6.79 3.02 -4.63
CA LEU A 67 6.90 3.89 -3.45
C LEU A 67 5.62 3.85 -2.61
N LEU A 68 4.46 3.97 -3.25
CA LEU A 68 3.14 3.89 -2.61
C LEU A 68 2.94 2.54 -1.91
N SER A 69 3.21 1.45 -2.61
CA SER A 69 3.04 0.08 -2.09
C SER A 69 3.94 -0.19 -0.89
N PHE A 70 5.19 0.25 -0.98
CA PHE A 70 6.14 0.13 0.13
C PHE A 70 5.74 0.97 1.33
N TYR A 71 5.25 2.21 1.09
CA TYR A 71 4.74 3.07 2.16
C TYR A 71 3.67 2.35 3.00
N PHE A 72 2.69 1.72 2.37
CA PHE A 72 1.63 1.04 3.11
C PHE A 72 2.15 -0.09 4.01
N ALA A 73 3.06 -0.92 3.50
CA ALA A 73 3.67 -1.97 4.31
C ALA A 73 4.49 -1.37 5.46
N PHE A 74 5.26 -0.31 5.18
CA PHE A 74 6.06 0.42 6.17
C PHE A 74 5.19 1.05 7.25
N ALA A 75 4.20 1.86 6.87
CA ALA A 75 3.30 2.54 7.81
C ALA A 75 2.53 1.54 8.66
N GLY A 76 1.95 0.50 8.05
CA GLY A 76 1.26 -0.56 8.77
C GLY A 76 2.15 -1.26 9.80
N PHE A 77 3.40 -1.59 9.44
CA PHE A 77 4.37 -2.17 10.36
C PHE A 77 4.76 -1.20 11.49
N ARG A 78 4.93 0.09 11.18
CA ARG A 78 5.24 1.13 12.15
C ARG A 78 4.12 1.33 13.15
N PHE A 79 2.87 1.46 12.70
CA PHE A 79 1.70 1.57 13.58
C PHE A 79 1.55 0.33 14.49
N ALA A 80 1.77 -0.88 13.99
CA ALA A 80 1.72 -2.09 14.82
C ALA A 80 2.71 -2.04 15.99
N ARG A 81 3.89 -1.46 15.81
CA ARG A 81 4.99 -1.45 16.80
C ARG A 81 5.00 -0.23 17.70
N ASN A 82 4.50 0.90 17.24
CA ASN A 82 4.49 2.14 18.01
C ASN A 82 3.31 2.15 19.00
N ARG A 83 3.53 1.60 20.19
CA ARG A 83 2.50 1.56 21.24
C ARG A 83 2.34 2.87 21.99
N SER A 84 3.37 3.72 22.01
CA SER A 84 3.35 5.01 22.72
C SER A 84 2.52 6.08 21.99
N GLY A 85 2.25 5.89 20.69
CA GLY A 85 1.62 6.91 19.84
C GLY A 85 2.56 8.06 19.43
N ILE A 86 3.77 8.13 20.02
CA ILE A 86 4.73 9.19 19.72
C ILE A 86 5.42 8.85 18.38
N PRO A 87 5.27 9.67 17.34
CA PRO A 87 5.88 9.41 16.04
C PRO A 87 7.39 9.67 16.08
N LYS A 88 8.15 8.92 15.29
CA LYS A 88 9.54 9.24 14.99
C LYS A 88 9.60 10.12 13.73
N LYS A 89 10.72 10.84 13.54
CA LYS A 89 10.94 11.67 12.34
C LYS A 89 10.69 10.90 11.03
N VAL A 90 11.05 9.61 10.99
CA VAL A 90 10.84 8.76 9.81
C VAL A 90 9.35 8.56 9.49
N ASP A 91 8.46 8.56 10.49
CA ASP A 91 7.02 8.41 10.28
C ASP A 91 6.44 9.65 9.60
N ILE A 92 6.83 10.84 10.09
CA ILE A 92 6.46 12.13 9.51
C ILE A 92 7.02 12.26 8.09
N PHE A 93 8.31 11.94 7.90
CA PHE A 93 8.96 12.00 6.59
C PHE A 93 8.27 11.06 5.58
N ALA A 94 7.96 9.83 5.97
CA ALA A 94 7.29 8.87 5.11
C ALA A 94 5.88 9.34 4.70
N SER A 95 5.07 9.84 5.66
CA SER A 95 3.72 10.34 5.37
C SER A 95 3.75 11.58 4.47
N SER A 96 4.68 12.51 4.68
CA SER A 96 4.89 13.65 3.80
C SER A 96 5.37 13.22 2.41
N GLY A 97 6.27 12.23 2.36
CA GLY A 97 6.75 11.64 1.12
C GLY A 97 5.62 11.01 0.30
N LEU A 98 4.66 10.35 0.96
CA LEU A 98 3.49 9.80 0.27
C LEU A 98 2.62 10.89 -0.36
N ILE A 99 2.44 12.03 0.31
CA ILE A 99 1.73 13.18 -0.28
C ILE A 99 2.46 13.67 -1.52
N LEU A 100 3.78 13.77 -1.48
CA LEU A 100 4.58 14.15 -2.66
C LEU A 100 4.45 13.14 -3.80
N VAL A 101 4.46 11.85 -3.51
CA VAL A 101 4.18 10.79 -4.50
C VAL A 101 2.81 11.01 -5.14
N GLY A 102 1.78 11.33 -4.37
CA GLY A 102 0.44 11.60 -4.88
C GLY A 102 0.38 12.83 -5.80
N LEU A 103 1.06 13.92 -5.42
CA LEU A 103 1.18 15.12 -6.26
C LEU A 103 1.93 14.82 -7.57
N SER A 104 2.98 14.02 -7.50
CA SER A 104 3.74 13.58 -8.68
C SER A 104 2.89 12.69 -9.60
N LEU A 105 2.03 11.84 -9.05
CA LEU A 105 1.07 11.04 -9.83
C LEU A 105 0.04 11.95 -10.53
N TRP A 106 -0.43 13.02 -9.90
CA TRP A 106 -1.31 13.98 -10.57
C TRP A 106 -0.61 14.76 -11.69
N ALA A 107 0.66 15.12 -11.49
CA ALA A 107 1.46 15.71 -12.56
C ALA A 107 1.63 14.74 -13.74
N LEU A 108 1.89 13.45 -13.45
CA LEU A 108 1.96 12.40 -14.47
C LEU A 108 0.62 12.21 -15.20
N ALA A 109 -0.49 12.29 -14.48
CA ALA A 109 -1.83 12.23 -15.07
C ALA A 109 -2.07 13.38 -16.06
N ALA A 110 -1.64 14.59 -15.73
CA ALA A 110 -1.71 15.74 -16.61
C ALA A 110 -0.88 15.52 -17.90
N VAL A 111 0.32 14.93 -17.77
CA VAL A 111 1.14 14.56 -18.93
C VAL A 111 0.46 13.49 -19.79
N TYR A 112 -0.15 12.48 -19.18
CA TYR A 112 -0.88 11.44 -19.91
C TYR A 112 -2.09 12.03 -20.64
N PHE A 113 -2.84 12.90 -19.97
CA PHE A 113 -3.99 13.58 -20.55
C PHE A 113 -3.60 14.45 -21.75
N SER A 114 -2.51 15.24 -21.65
CA SER A 114 -2.02 16.07 -22.75
C SER A 114 -1.50 15.28 -23.96
N ARG A 115 -1.29 13.98 -23.80
CA ARG A 115 -0.86 13.05 -24.87
C ARG A 115 -1.98 12.13 -25.33
N ASP A 116 -3.23 12.44 -25.03
CA ASP A 116 -4.41 11.64 -25.34
C ASP A 116 -4.30 10.15 -24.88
N ASN A 117 -3.52 9.90 -23.81
CA ASN A 117 -3.38 8.57 -23.23
C ASN A 117 -4.58 8.28 -22.32
N PRO A 118 -5.47 7.31 -22.65
CA PRO A 118 -6.67 7.02 -21.86
C PRO A 118 -6.37 6.48 -20.45
N ASN A 119 -5.15 6.08 -20.19
CA ASN A 119 -4.73 5.57 -18.86
C ASN A 119 -4.47 6.70 -17.85
N PHE A 120 -4.69 7.99 -18.19
CA PHE A 120 -4.55 9.12 -17.26
C PHE A 120 -5.40 8.98 -15.99
N ILE A 121 -6.51 8.23 -16.05
CA ILE A 121 -7.40 7.96 -14.93
C ILE A 121 -6.67 7.22 -13.79
N ILE A 122 -5.74 6.31 -14.14
CA ILE A 122 -5.04 5.49 -13.15
C ILE A 122 -4.21 6.37 -12.20
N PRO A 123 -3.27 7.20 -12.65
CA PRO A 123 -2.50 8.06 -11.75
C PRO A 123 -3.35 9.13 -11.06
N ILE A 124 -4.52 9.54 -11.59
CA ILE A 124 -5.46 10.40 -10.85
C ILE A 124 -5.94 9.70 -9.58
N VAL A 125 -6.44 8.46 -9.71
CA VAL A 125 -7.00 7.70 -8.58
C VAL A 125 -5.92 7.36 -7.57
N PHE A 126 -4.77 6.87 -8.00
CA PHE A 126 -3.66 6.54 -7.11
C PHE A 126 -3.08 7.78 -6.42
N GLY A 127 -3.03 8.92 -7.13
CA GLY A 127 -2.64 10.21 -6.56
C GLY A 127 -3.58 10.66 -5.45
N PHE A 128 -4.89 10.57 -5.68
CA PHE A 128 -5.90 10.88 -4.67
C PHE A 128 -5.77 9.98 -3.44
N ILE A 129 -5.61 8.67 -3.61
CA ILE A 129 -5.39 7.71 -2.52
C ILE A 129 -4.13 8.08 -1.73
N SER A 130 -3.00 8.35 -2.43
CA SER A 130 -1.72 8.69 -1.81
C SER A 130 -1.81 9.97 -0.97
N ILE A 131 -2.41 11.04 -1.51
CA ILE A 131 -2.58 12.31 -0.79
C ILE A 131 -3.49 12.12 0.42
N SER A 132 -4.64 11.46 0.22
CA SER A 132 -5.63 11.27 1.29
C SER A 132 -5.08 10.45 2.44
N LEU A 133 -4.43 9.32 2.18
CA LEU A 133 -3.88 8.45 3.22
C LEU A 133 -2.62 9.06 3.86
N GLY A 134 -1.75 9.69 3.06
CA GLY A 134 -0.59 10.41 3.57
C GLY A 134 -0.98 11.55 4.50
N TYR A 135 -1.99 12.33 4.14
CA TYR A 135 -2.52 13.41 4.98
C TYR A 135 -3.15 12.88 6.28
N GLN A 136 -3.96 11.82 6.20
CA GLN A 136 -4.55 11.21 7.38
C GLN A 136 -3.48 10.66 8.34
N ASP A 137 -2.46 9.99 7.83
CA ASP A 137 -1.38 9.44 8.66
C ASP A 137 -0.52 10.57 9.24
N LEU A 138 -0.22 11.61 8.47
CA LEU A 138 0.50 12.80 8.94
C LEU A 138 -0.27 13.50 10.08
N THR A 139 -1.57 13.68 9.93
CA THR A 139 -2.44 14.28 10.95
C THR A 139 -2.48 13.41 12.21
N THR A 140 -2.60 12.09 12.06
CA THR A 140 -2.56 11.14 13.19
C THR A 140 -1.23 11.22 13.94
N HIS A 141 -0.13 11.34 13.23
CA HIS A 141 1.20 11.51 13.80
C HIS A 141 1.35 12.86 14.50
N SER A 142 0.93 13.97 13.87
CA SER A 142 1.02 15.30 14.42
C SER A 142 0.21 15.45 15.72
N ASN A 143 -0.95 14.83 15.79
CA ASN A 143 -1.82 14.84 16.95
C ASN A 143 -1.43 13.81 18.03
N GLN A 144 -0.44 12.94 17.76
CA GLN A 144 0.00 11.83 18.62
C GLN A 144 -1.15 10.90 19.03
N ASN A 145 -2.13 10.72 18.14
CA ASN A 145 -3.37 9.96 18.41
C ASN A 145 -3.25 8.45 18.13
N ALA A 146 -2.10 8.00 17.62
CA ALA A 146 -1.90 6.61 17.19
C ALA A 146 -1.77 5.63 18.37
N THR A 147 -2.75 5.63 19.28
CA THR A 147 -2.83 4.73 20.44
C THR A 147 -4.10 3.87 20.38
N GLY A 148 -4.17 2.80 21.15
CA GLY A 148 -5.35 1.98 21.32
C GLY A 148 -6.02 1.55 20.00
N LYS A 149 -7.28 1.88 19.83
CA LYS A 149 -8.10 1.56 18.65
C LYS A 149 -7.60 2.26 17.39
N GLU A 150 -7.24 3.54 17.48
CA GLU A 150 -6.73 4.33 16.35
C GLU A 150 -5.47 3.69 15.75
N ARG A 151 -4.53 3.29 16.61
CA ARG A 151 -3.32 2.57 16.18
C ARG A 151 -3.65 1.26 15.46
N THR A 152 -4.62 0.49 15.98
CA THR A 152 -5.03 -0.78 15.40
C THR A 152 -5.70 -0.57 14.04
N GLU A 153 -6.54 0.45 13.91
CA GLU A 153 -7.19 0.83 12.66
C GLU A 153 -6.16 1.24 11.60
N LYS A 154 -5.21 2.10 11.98
CA LYS A 154 -4.12 2.54 11.08
C LYS A 154 -3.24 1.38 10.64
N HIS A 155 -2.89 0.48 11.56
CA HIS A 155 -2.19 -0.76 11.20
C HIS A 155 -2.99 -1.58 10.18
N LEU A 156 -4.27 -1.85 10.47
CA LEU A 156 -5.14 -2.64 9.61
C LEU A 156 -5.28 -2.01 8.22
N SER A 157 -5.64 -0.73 8.15
CA SER A 157 -5.88 -0.02 6.89
C SER A 157 -4.64 0.00 6.01
N ASN A 158 -3.47 0.31 6.58
CA ASN A 158 -2.23 0.34 5.82
C ASN A 158 -1.79 -1.06 5.36
N MET A 159 -1.92 -2.10 6.20
CA MET A 159 -1.58 -3.48 5.80
C MET A 159 -2.50 -4.00 4.69
N LEU A 160 -3.80 -3.73 4.76
CA LEU A 160 -4.74 -4.10 3.71
C LEU A 160 -4.50 -3.29 2.43
N ALA A 161 -4.24 -1.99 2.53
CA ALA A 161 -3.87 -1.17 1.37
C ALA A 161 -2.60 -1.69 0.67
N GLY A 162 -1.59 -2.13 1.43
CA GLY A 162 -0.42 -2.79 0.87
C GLY A 162 -0.77 -4.13 0.19
N THR A 163 -1.68 -4.92 0.76
CA THR A 163 -2.16 -6.16 0.13
C THR A 163 -2.91 -5.88 -1.17
N ILE A 164 -3.76 -4.83 -1.19
CA ILE A 164 -4.43 -4.35 -2.42
C ILE A 164 -3.38 -4.03 -3.49
N SER A 165 -2.30 -3.34 -3.13
CA SER A 165 -1.25 -2.96 -4.08
C SER A 165 -0.63 -4.18 -4.77
N VAL A 166 -0.34 -5.27 -4.02
CA VAL A 166 0.20 -6.50 -4.59
C VAL A 166 -0.81 -7.17 -5.53
N LEU A 167 -2.08 -7.26 -5.11
CA LEU A 167 -3.16 -7.83 -5.93
C LEU A 167 -3.41 -7.00 -7.19
N THR A 168 -3.36 -5.68 -7.07
CA THR A 168 -3.51 -4.74 -8.21
C THR A 168 -2.39 -4.93 -9.22
N ALA A 169 -1.14 -5.01 -8.76
CA ALA A 169 0.00 -5.25 -9.64
C ALA A 169 -0.12 -6.61 -10.35
N MET A 170 -0.53 -7.66 -9.63
CA MET A 170 -0.78 -8.98 -10.20
C MET A 170 -1.91 -8.95 -11.23
N SER A 171 -3.02 -8.28 -10.93
CA SER A 171 -4.15 -8.14 -11.87
C SER A 171 -3.77 -7.39 -13.13
N ALA A 172 -3.07 -6.28 -12.99
CA ALA A 172 -2.67 -5.40 -14.09
C ALA A 172 -1.73 -6.08 -15.10
N VAL A 173 -0.90 -7.03 -14.62
CA VAL A 173 0.05 -7.75 -15.49
C VAL A 173 -0.59 -8.99 -16.13
N ASN A 174 -1.55 -9.64 -15.46
CA ASN A 174 -2.09 -10.93 -15.91
C ASN A 174 -3.48 -10.83 -16.57
N ILE A 175 -4.23 -9.74 -16.36
CA ILE A 175 -5.57 -9.57 -16.88
C ILE A 175 -5.56 -8.53 -18.01
N THR A 176 -5.79 -9.00 -19.24
CA THR A 176 -5.80 -8.16 -20.45
C THR A 176 -7.23 -7.87 -20.89
N ILE A 177 -7.97 -7.06 -20.12
CA ILE A 177 -9.33 -6.60 -20.49
C ILE A 177 -9.32 -5.11 -20.81
N GLN A 178 -10.31 -4.68 -21.60
CA GLN A 178 -10.53 -3.27 -21.90
C GLN A 178 -11.73 -2.74 -21.14
N PRO A 179 -11.69 -1.50 -20.70
CA PRO A 179 -10.54 -0.57 -20.76
C PRO A 179 -9.41 -0.95 -19.79
N ALA A 180 -8.16 -0.65 -20.16
CA ALA A 180 -6.96 -1.07 -19.43
C ALA A 180 -6.85 -0.61 -17.97
N TRP A 181 -7.61 0.40 -17.57
CA TRP A 181 -7.67 0.85 -16.16
C TRP A 181 -8.43 -0.11 -15.24
N VAL A 182 -9.27 -1.00 -15.78
CA VAL A 182 -10.10 -1.93 -14.96
C VAL A 182 -9.23 -2.85 -14.10
N PRO A 183 -8.24 -3.59 -14.61
CA PRO A 183 -7.40 -4.47 -13.77
C PRO A 183 -6.57 -3.69 -12.74
N TRP A 184 -6.33 -2.39 -12.95
CA TRP A 184 -5.66 -1.52 -11.98
C TRP A 184 -6.57 -1.07 -10.84
N LEU A 185 -7.85 -0.83 -11.10
CA LEU A 185 -8.76 -0.24 -10.10
C LEU A 185 -9.69 -1.26 -9.45
N LEU A 186 -9.99 -2.36 -10.12
CA LEU A 186 -10.93 -3.37 -9.62
C LEU A 186 -10.54 -3.95 -8.24
N PRO A 187 -9.29 -4.39 -7.99
CA PRO A 187 -8.92 -4.86 -6.66
C PRO A 187 -9.05 -3.79 -5.58
N THR A 188 -8.73 -2.54 -5.92
CA THR A 188 -8.88 -1.40 -5.00
C THR A 188 -10.34 -1.20 -4.59
N VAL A 189 -11.27 -1.22 -5.55
CA VAL A 189 -12.71 -1.06 -5.25
C VAL A 189 -13.22 -2.20 -4.38
N LEU A 190 -12.93 -3.44 -4.74
CA LEU A 190 -13.43 -4.62 -4.03
C LEU A 190 -12.93 -4.68 -2.58
N ILE A 191 -11.62 -4.50 -2.37
CA ILE A 191 -11.04 -4.68 -1.03
C ILE A 191 -11.20 -3.43 -0.15
N THR A 192 -11.41 -2.24 -0.73
CA THR A 192 -11.72 -1.05 0.07
C THR A 192 -13.00 -1.22 0.87
N LEU A 193 -13.98 -1.95 0.35
CA LEU A 193 -15.20 -2.28 1.10
C LEU A 193 -14.88 -3.10 2.36
N ASP A 194 -13.96 -4.05 2.26
CA ASP A 194 -13.50 -4.85 3.40
C ASP A 194 -12.74 -3.98 4.42
N ILE A 195 -11.90 -3.05 3.94
CA ILE A 195 -11.20 -2.10 4.83
C ILE A 195 -12.21 -1.27 5.62
N VAL A 196 -13.19 -0.69 4.94
CA VAL A 196 -14.23 0.13 5.59
C VAL A 196 -15.02 -0.69 6.61
N TRP A 197 -15.39 -1.92 6.27
CA TRP A 197 -16.11 -2.82 7.19
C TRP A 197 -15.27 -3.16 8.42
N TRP A 198 -14.00 -3.57 8.24
CA TRP A 198 -13.10 -3.88 9.33
C TRP A 198 -12.78 -2.68 10.21
N SER A 199 -12.55 -1.50 9.62
CA SER A 199 -12.28 -0.26 10.35
C SER A 199 -13.46 0.12 11.24
N ARG A 200 -14.69 0.02 10.72
CA ARG A 200 -15.90 0.23 11.52
C ARG A 200 -16.00 -0.78 12.66
N LYS A 201 -15.74 -2.06 12.40
CA LYS A 201 -15.75 -3.11 13.41
C LYS A 201 -14.73 -2.85 14.52
N VAL A 202 -13.51 -2.43 14.19
CA VAL A 202 -12.48 -2.06 15.19
C VAL A 202 -12.93 -0.89 16.05
N LYS A 203 -13.58 0.11 15.47
CA LYS A 203 -14.11 1.27 16.21
C LYS A 203 -15.25 0.90 17.15
N THR A 204 -16.10 -0.04 16.76
CA THR A 204 -17.28 -0.45 17.56
C THR A 204 -16.98 -1.52 18.60
N LEU A 205 -15.90 -2.29 18.44
CA LEU A 205 -15.51 -3.29 19.45
C LEU A 205 -15.17 -2.57 20.76
N GLU A 206 -15.93 -2.85 21.81
CA GLU A 206 -15.51 -2.55 23.17
C GLU A 206 -14.30 -3.42 23.50
N ILE A 207 -13.20 -2.78 23.86
CA ILE A 207 -12.01 -3.47 24.35
C ILE A 207 -12.35 -3.86 25.78
N LYS A 208 -12.82 -5.14 25.96
CA LYS A 208 -12.88 -5.78 27.27
C LYS A 208 -11.48 -6.12 27.73
#